data_140267120bb58a1ecc787c3bf9873989
#
_entry.id   140267120bb58a1ecc787c3bf9873989
#
_cell.length_a   1.000
_cell.length_b   1.000
_cell.length_c   1.000
_cell.angle_alpha   90.00
_cell.angle_beta   90.00
_cell.angle_gamma   90.00
#
_symmetry.space_group_name_H-M   'P 1'
#
loop_
_entity.id
_entity.type
_entity.pdbx_description
1 polymer ?
#
loop_
_entity_poly.entity_id
_entity_poly.type
_entity_poly.pdbx_seq_one_letter_code
_entity_poly.pdbx_strand_id
1 'polypeptide(L)'
;LPVYELPGSSDLKRKITWPLWIAGGVSFRPVPRLLLSADVHWTQWSKLDRITTQYLESAWQTLVEMSRLDVRDLDWKDATQLRFGAEYTLNTSTALRAGYYHDPAPGPLSTLNVLFPSHTFNAVSIGIGKTISDLQLDFGLEYLIGNERTAWDPMPPISPGAMAGTYGMKIVVPTVSVSYKF
;
A
#
# COMPACT_ATOMS: atom_id res chain seq x y z
N LEU A 1 -6.32 -29.81 36.12
CA LEU A 1 -5.50 -29.07 35.18
C LEU A 1 -5.02 -27.81 35.88
N PRO A 2 -3.71 -27.48 35.85
CA PRO A 2 -3.24 -26.25 36.44
C PRO A 2 -3.92 -25.07 35.71
N VAL A 3 -4.59 -24.22 36.48
CA VAL A 3 -5.09 -22.93 35.94
C VAL A 3 -3.86 -22.04 35.80
N TYR A 4 -3.35 -21.90 34.61
CA TYR A 4 -2.33 -20.90 34.32
C TYR A 4 -3.00 -19.53 34.37
N GLU A 5 -2.77 -18.79 35.44
CA GLU A 5 -3.12 -17.37 35.44
C GLU A 5 -2.19 -16.67 34.45
N LEU A 6 -2.78 -16.22 33.31
CA LEU A 6 -2.04 -15.42 32.35
C LEU A 6 -1.79 -14.03 32.95
N PRO A 7 -0.57 -13.50 32.86
CA PRO A 7 -0.30 -12.12 33.24
C PRO A 7 -1.25 -11.17 32.45
N GLY A 8 -1.71 -10.10 33.11
CA GLY A 8 -2.65 -9.16 32.54
C GLY A 8 -2.10 -8.37 31.32
N SER A 9 -0.77 -8.44 31.11
CA SER A 9 -0.07 -7.80 29.98
C SER A 9 1.20 -8.55 29.64
N SER A 10 1.70 -8.36 28.43
CA SER A 10 3.02 -8.83 27.99
C SER A 10 3.63 -7.82 27.06
N ASP A 11 4.92 -7.57 27.23
CA ASP A 11 5.71 -6.89 26.19
C ASP A 11 5.92 -7.84 25.02
N LEU A 12 6.02 -7.24 23.81
CA LEU A 12 6.24 -8.01 22.60
C LEU A 12 7.36 -7.41 21.74
N LYS A 13 8.03 -8.27 20.97
CA LYS A 13 8.98 -7.91 19.93
C LYS A 13 8.45 -8.39 18.58
N ARG A 14 8.49 -7.50 17.60
CA ARG A 14 8.14 -7.82 16.22
C ARG A 14 9.22 -7.27 15.29
N LYS A 15 9.76 -8.15 14.45
CA LYS A 15 10.72 -7.76 13.43
C LYS A 15 10.03 -7.73 12.06
N ILE A 16 10.10 -6.59 11.41
CA ILE A 16 9.60 -6.39 10.05
C ILE A 16 10.78 -5.96 9.18
N THR A 17 11.02 -6.67 8.09
CA THR A 17 12.02 -6.30 7.08
C THR A 17 11.30 -5.57 5.95
N TRP A 18 11.62 -4.29 5.77
CA TRP A 18 11.07 -3.53 4.65
C TRP A 18 11.65 -4.03 3.32
N PRO A 19 10.83 -4.20 2.31
CA PRO A 19 11.29 -4.64 1.00
C PRO A 19 12.17 -3.58 0.33
N LEU A 20 13.12 -4.04 -0.47
CA LEU A 20 13.79 -3.19 -1.45
C LEU A 20 12.78 -2.76 -2.51
N TRP A 21 12.83 -1.49 -2.92
CA TRP A 21 12.12 -1.04 -4.10
C TRP A 21 13.05 -0.25 -5.02
N ILE A 22 12.81 -0.37 -6.32
CA ILE A 22 13.54 0.32 -7.38
C ILE A 22 12.51 0.96 -8.30
N ALA A 23 12.75 2.21 -8.65
CA ALA A 23 11.90 2.94 -9.57
C ALA A 23 12.72 3.60 -10.67
N GLY A 24 12.13 3.72 -11.84
CA GLY A 24 12.69 4.47 -12.95
C GLY A 24 11.56 5.02 -13.82
N GLY A 25 11.81 6.16 -14.42
CA GLY A 25 10.80 6.80 -15.24
C GLY A 25 11.40 7.69 -16.32
N VAL A 26 10.55 8.06 -17.26
CA VAL A 26 10.86 8.97 -18.34
C VAL A 26 9.79 10.02 -18.44
N SER A 27 10.18 11.23 -18.86
CA SER A 27 9.24 12.26 -19.23
C SER A 27 9.69 12.96 -20.50
N PHE A 28 8.74 13.42 -21.31
CA PHE A 28 9.03 14.13 -22.54
C PHE A 28 7.93 15.15 -22.84
N ARG A 29 8.27 16.15 -23.63
CA ARG A 29 7.35 17.20 -24.07
C ARG A 29 7.09 17.06 -25.57
N PRO A 30 5.99 16.41 -25.98
CA PRO A 30 5.64 16.31 -27.42
C PRO A 30 5.31 17.66 -28.01
N VAL A 31 4.76 18.58 -27.22
CA VAL A 31 4.50 19.98 -27.57
C VAL A 31 4.84 20.89 -26.37
N PRO A 32 5.11 22.18 -26.56
CA PRO A 32 5.62 23.06 -25.48
C PRO A 32 4.77 23.10 -24.20
N ARG A 33 3.45 22.88 -24.32
CA ARG A 33 2.52 22.96 -23.19
C ARG A 33 2.16 21.61 -22.57
N LEU A 34 2.59 20.49 -23.13
CA LEU A 34 2.24 19.15 -22.67
C LEU A 34 3.48 18.40 -22.24
N LEU A 35 3.53 18.01 -20.97
CA LEU A 35 4.50 17.05 -20.43
C LEU A 35 3.78 15.73 -20.23
N LEU A 36 4.37 14.65 -20.73
CA LEU A 36 3.95 13.28 -20.46
C LEU A 36 5.03 12.57 -19.65
N SER A 37 4.64 11.72 -18.73
CA SER A 37 5.54 10.88 -17.93
C SER A 37 5.04 9.44 -17.85
N ALA A 38 5.99 8.53 -17.73
CA ALA A 38 5.73 7.13 -17.44
C ALA A 38 6.80 6.61 -16.48
N ASP A 39 6.37 5.88 -15.45
CA ASP A 39 7.23 5.35 -14.41
C ASP A 39 6.91 3.88 -14.18
N VAL A 40 7.95 3.12 -13.82
CA VAL A 40 7.87 1.75 -13.34
C VAL A 40 8.47 1.67 -11.95
N HIS A 41 7.76 1.04 -11.03
CA HIS A 41 8.22 0.80 -9.66
C HIS A 41 8.15 -0.69 -9.39
N TRP A 42 9.29 -1.30 -9.13
CA TRP A 42 9.37 -2.70 -8.69
C TRP A 42 9.65 -2.75 -7.19
N THR A 43 8.92 -3.59 -6.48
CA THR A 43 9.09 -3.78 -5.03
C THR A 43 9.25 -5.25 -4.71
N GLN A 44 10.31 -5.57 -3.95
CA GLN A 44 10.63 -6.93 -3.52
C GLN A 44 9.76 -7.34 -2.32
N TRP A 45 8.45 -7.41 -2.51
CA TRP A 45 7.50 -7.77 -1.47
C TRP A 45 7.71 -9.20 -0.92
N SER A 46 8.35 -10.09 -1.69
CA SER A 46 8.74 -11.43 -1.24
C SER A 46 9.64 -11.45 0.00
N LYS A 47 10.26 -10.32 0.36
CA LYS A 47 11.00 -10.17 1.63
C LYS A 47 10.10 -10.00 2.84
N LEU A 48 8.84 -9.67 2.64
CA LEU A 48 7.81 -9.57 3.67
C LEU A 48 6.87 -10.78 3.58
N ASP A 49 7.44 -11.97 3.59
CA ASP A 49 6.71 -13.24 3.47
C ASP A 49 6.06 -13.66 4.78
N ARG A 50 6.64 -13.25 5.92
CA ARG A 50 6.21 -13.65 7.27
C ARG A 50 6.46 -12.55 8.29
N ILE A 51 5.52 -12.39 9.21
CA ILE A 51 5.68 -11.56 10.42
C ILE A 51 5.62 -12.47 11.63
N THR A 52 6.69 -12.46 12.45
CA THR A 52 6.74 -13.18 13.72
C THR A 52 6.65 -12.22 14.88
N THR A 53 5.81 -12.54 15.87
CA THR A 53 5.65 -11.79 17.11
C THR A 53 6.16 -12.65 18.26
N GLN A 54 7.14 -12.16 18.99
CA GLN A 54 7.65 -12.79 20.20
C GLN A 54 7.07 -12.07 21.41
N TYR A 55 6.38 -12.80 22.26
CA TYR A 55 5.93 -12.31 23.56
C TYR A 55 7.04 -12.56 24.59
N LEU A 56 7.32 -11.60 25.46
CA LEU A 56 8.41 -11.71 26.43
C LEU A 56 8.01 -12.51 27.66
N GLU A 57 6.72 -12.54 27.98
CA GLU A 57 6.18 -13.36 29.06
C GLU A 57 5.99 -14.80 28.59
N SER A 58 6.65 -15.75 29.24
CA SER A 58 6.67 -17.16 28.82
C SER A 58 5.29 -17.81 28.74
N ALA A 59 4.36 -17.44 29.61
CA ALA A 59 2.99 -17.96 29.59
C ALA A 59 2.25 -17.52 28.33
N TRP A 60 2.39 -16.26 27.93
CA TRP A 60 1.83 -15.74 26.68
C TRP A 60 2.51 -16.36 25.46
N GLN A 61 3.84 -16.44 25.47
CA GLN A 61 4.60 -17.05 24.37
C GLN A 61 4.16 -18.50 24.13
N THR A 62 4.06 -19.31 25.18
CA THR A 62 3.60 -20.69 25.07
C THR A 62 2.19 -20.80 24.48
N LEU A 63 1.26 -19.96 24.95
CA LEU A 63 -0.12 -19.97 24.46
C LEU A 63 -0.21 -19.66 22.97
N VAL A 64 0.49 -18.61 22.53
CA VAL A 64 0.41 -18.16 21.12
C VAL A 64 1.16 -19.08 20.17
N GLU A 65 2.26 -19.73 20.61
CA GLU A 65 2.95 -20.76 19.84
C GLU A 65 2.06 -22.00 19.64
N MET A 66 1.39 -22.47 20.70
CA MET A 66 0.45 -23.59 20.61
C MET A 66 -0.70 -23.34 19.64
N SER A 67 -1.17 -22.10 19.57
CA SER A 67 -2.26 -21.67 18.66
C SER A 67 -1.75 -21.14 17.31
N ARG A 68 -0.43 -21.05 17.11
CA ARG A 68 0.23 -20.47 15.93
C ARG A 68 -0.20 -19.02 15.65
N LEU A 69 -0.56 -18.27 16.67
CA LEU A 69 -0.93 -16.86 16.57
C LEU A 69 0.27 -15.91 16.64
N ASP A 70 1.45 -16.44 17.00
CA ASP A 70 2.73 -15.74 16.97
C ASP A 70 3.28 -15.51 15.55
N VAL A 71 2.83 -16.29 14.59
CA VAL A 71 3.27 -16.25 13.19
C VAL A 71 2.12 -15.84 12.27
N ARG A 72 2.38 -14.86 11.43
CA ARG A 72 1.50 -14.48 10.33
C ARG A 72 2.24 -14.65 9.01
N ASP A 73 1.87 -15.66 8.25
CA ASP A 73 2.34 -15.83 6.89
C ASP A 73 1.62 -14.82 5.96
N LEU A 74 2.37 -14.15 5.13
CA LEU A 74 1.87 -13.21 4.13
C LEU A 74 1.97 -13.78 2.73
N ASP A 75 3.02 -14.58 2.47
CA ASP A 75 3.30 -15.24 1.18
C ASP A 75 3.29 -14.24 0.01
N TRP A 76 3.77 -13.01 0.27
CA TRP A 76 3.74 -11.95 -0.71
C TRP A 76 4.77 -12.17 -1.81
N LYS A 77 4.42 -11.76 -3.01
CA LYS A 77 5.25 -11.86 -4.21
C LYS A 77 5.67 -10.46 -4.65
N ASP A 78 6.81 -10.39 -5.30
CA ASP A 78 7.28 -9.16 -5.92
C ASP A 78 6.24 -8.59 -6.86
N ALA A 79 6.09 -7.27 -6.86
CA ALA A 79 5.11 -6.59 -7.66
C ALA A 79 5.72 -5.42 -8.43
N THR A 80 5.17 -5.17 -9.62
CA THR A 80 5.57 -4.04 -10.46
C THR A 80 4.38 -3.13 -10.68
N GLN A 81 4.51 -1.89 -10.22
CA GLN A 81 3.53 -0.83 -10.40
C GLN A 81 3.90 -0.02 -11.64
N LEU A 82 2.92 0.29 -12.47
CA LEU A 82 3.05 1.15 -13.64
C LEU A 82 2.28 2.45 -13.42
N ARG A 83 2.92 3.58 -13.73
CA ARG A 83 2.35 4.92 -13.57
C ARG A 83 2.47 5.72 -14.85
N PHE A 84 1.45 6.52 -15.13
CA PHE A 84 1.39 7.43 -16.24
C PHE A 84 0.88 8.79 -15.78
N GLY A 85 1.49 9.86 -16.26
CA GLY A 85 1.12 11.22 -15.89
C GLY A 85 1.11 12.15 -17.10
N ALA A 86 0.25 13.16 -17.03
CA ALA A 86 0.20 14.26 -17.99
C ALA A 86 0.06 15.59 -17.25
N GLU A 87 0.83 16.59 -17.68
CA GLU A 87 0.69 17.97 -17.24
C GLU A 87 0.49 18.87 -18.45
N TYR A 88 -0.57 19.67 -18.42
CA TYR A 88 -0.86 20.64 -19.45
C TYR A 88 -0.77 22.07 -18.88
N THR A 89 0.14 22.85 -19.41
CA THR A 89 0.33 24.26 -19.05
C THR A 89 -0.72 25.13 -19.74
N LEU A 90 -1.76 25.56 -19.01
CA LEU A 90 -2.81 26.44 -19.55
C LEU A 90 -2.26 27.82 -19.89
N ASN A 91 -1.47 28.39 -18.98
CA ASN A 91 -0.81 29.70 -19.14
C ASN A 91 0.44 29.75 -18.23
N THR A 92 1.12 30.89 -18.19
CA THR A 92 2.38 31.06 -17.44
C THR A 92 2.28 30.77 -15.94
N SER A 93 1.07 30.73 -15.38
CA SER A 93 0.84 30.57 -13.93
C SER A 93 -0.08 29.40 -13.56
N THR A 94 -0.59 28.65 -14.54
CA THR A 94 -1.58 27.59 -14.26
C THR A 94 -1.28 26.33 -15.05
N ALA A 95 -1.24 25.20 -14.35
CA ALA A 95 -1.09 23.88 -14.94
C ALA A 95 -2.22 22.95 -14.48
N LEU A 96 -2.69 22.09 -15.39
CA LEU A 96 -3.59 20.98 -15.10
C LEU A 96 -2.81 19.69 -15.15
N ARG A 97 -3.15 18.75 -14.26
CA ARG A 97 -2.50 17.43 -14.16
C ARG A 97 -3.53 16.33 -14.18
N ALA A 98 -3.17 15.23 -14.80
CA ALA A 98 -3.92 13.98 -14.73
C ALA A 98 -2.94 12.82 -14.59
N GLY A 99 -3.34 11.78 -13.87
CA GLY A 99 -2.50 10.62 -13.66
C GLY A 99 -3.32 9.33 -13.57
N TYR A 100 -2.65 8.24 -13.85
CA TYR A 100 -3.16 6.89 -13.68
C TYR A 100 -2.04 5.99 -13.20
N TYR A 101 -2.34 5.08 -12.28
CA TYR A 101 -1.44 3.97 -12.02
C TYR A 101 -2.19 2.66 -11.77
N HIS A 102 -1.49 1.58 -12.04
CA HIS A 102 -1.87 0.21 -11.75
C HIS A 102 -0.89 -0.39 -10.74
N ASP A 103 -1.40 -0.84 -9.60
CA ASP A 103 -0.64 -1.38 -8.48
C ASP A 103 -1.13 -2.80 -8.16
N PRO A 104 -0.42 -3.85 -8.62
CA PRO A 104 -0.84 -5.23 -8.41
C PRO A 104 -0.76 -5.63 -6.93
N ALA A 105 -1.74 -6.41 -6.46
CA ALA A 105 -1.72 -7.02 -5.14
C ALA A 105 -0.53 -7.97 -4.97
N PRO A 106 0.35 -7.77 -3.98
CA PRO A 106 1.45 -8.69 -3.75
C PRO A 106 1.01 -10.00 -3.08
N GLY A 107 -0.05 -9.98 -2.27
CA GLY A 107 -0.47 -11.12 -1.45
C GLY A 107 -1.52 -12.02 -2.10
N PRO A 108 -1.47 -13.36 -1.86
CA PRO A 108 -2.49 -14.29 -2.32
C PRO A 108 -3.79 -14.17 -1.52
N LEU A 109 -4.85 -14.84 -1.98
CA LEU A 109 -6.13 -14.89 -1.26
C LEU A 109 -6.05 -15.67 0.05
N SER A 110 -5.17 -16.66 0.12
CA SER A 110 -4.98 -17.52 1.30
C SER A 110 -4.49 -16.77 2.54
N THR A 111 -3.87 -15.61 2.36
CA THR A 111 -3.34 -14.78 3.46
C THR A 111 -4.07 -13.44 3.60
N LEU A 112 -5.14 -13.24 2.83
CA LEU A 112 -5.93 -12.01 2.86
C LEU A 112 -6.56 -11.78 4.23
N ASN A 113 -6.40 -10.60 4.78
CA ASN A 113 -7.02 -10.19 6.03
C ASN A 113 -7.24 -8.67 6.09
N VAL A 114 -8.05 -8.23 7.06
CA VAL A 114 -8.44 -6.83 7.21
C VAL A 114 -7.28 -5.90 7.56
N LEU A 115 -6.26 -6.41 8.27
CA LEU A 115 -5.10 -5.60 8.70
C LEU A 115 -4.10 -5.37 7.57
N PHE A 116 -4.04 -6.31 6.61
CA PHE A 116 -3.15 -6.25 5.45
C PHE A 116 -3.95 -6.55 4.18
N PRO A 117 -4.90 -5.67 3.83
CA PRO A 117 -5.74 -5.86 2.66
C PRO A 117 -4.90 -5.66 1.40
N SER A 118 -4.49 -6.77 0.79
CA SER A 118 -3.69 -6.77 -0.43
C SER A 118 -4.62 -6.70 -1.64
N HIS A 119 -4.97 -5.50 -2.10
CA HIS A 119 -5.78 -5.28 -3.30
C HIS A 119 -4.92 -4.88 -4.49
N THR A 120 -5.34 -5.29 -5.68
CA THR A 120 -4.86 -4.65 -6.90
C THR A 120 -5.61 -3.33 -7.06
N PHE A 121 -4.89 -2.22 -7.07
CA PHE A 121 -5.46 -0.90 -7.25
C PHE A 121 -5.29 -0.39 -8.68
N ASN A 122 -6.36 0.21 -9.19
CA ASN A 122 -6.31 1.13 -10.30
C ASN A 122 -6.65 2.52 -9.75
N ALA A 123 -5.76 3.47 -9.93
CA ALA A 123 -5.94 4.81 -9.41
C ALA A 123 -5.94 5.83 -10.53
N VAL A 124 -6.85 6.78 -10.44
CA VAL A 124 -6.90 7.96 -11.30
C VAL A 124 -6.73 9.20 -10.45
N SER A 125 -6.02 10.19 -10.98
CA SER A 125 -5.82 11.46 -10.29
C SER A 125 -5.99 12.63 -11.23
N ILE A 126 -6.46 13.75 -10.66
CA ILE A 126 -6.51 15.05 -11.32
C ILE A 126 -5.92 16.11 -10.39
N GLY A 127 -5.38 17.16 -10.96
CA GLY A 127 -4.83 18.24 -10.16
C GLY A 127 -4.77 19.56 -10.92
N ILE A 128 -4.67 20.63 -10.14
CA ILE A 128 -4.45 21.98 -10.65
C ILE A 128 -3.36 22.65 -9.81
N GLY A 129 -2.41 23.27 -10.50
CA GLY A 129 -1.38 24.11 -9.89
C GLY A 129 -1.53 25.55 -10.31
N LYS A 130 -1.32 26.48 -9.34
CA LYS A 130 -1.36 27.93 -9.56
C LYS A 130 -0.14 28.57 -8.94
N THR A 131 0.60 29.33 -9.74
CA THR A 131 1.71 30.17 -9.28
C THR A 131 1.24 31.61 -9.17
N ILE A 132 1.49 32.25 -8.02
CA ILE A 132 1.18 33.65 -7.72
C ILE A 132 2.45 34.28 -7.18
N SER A 133 3.16 35.06 -8.00
CA SER A 133 4.51 35.54 -7.69
C SER A 133 5.44 34.36 -7.34
N ASP A 134 5.97 34.35 -6.12
CA ASP A 134 6.89 33.31 -5.63
C ASP A 134 6.16 32.14 -4.92
N LEU A 135 4.83 32.22 -4.81
CA LEU A 135 4.00 31.21 -4.16
C LEU A 135 3.41 30.27 -5.21
N GLN A 136 3.59 28.96 -5.01
CA GLN A 136 2.91 27.92 -5.78
C GLN A 136 1.93 27.17 -4.89
N LEU A 137 0.69 27.07 -5.36
CA LEU A 137 -0.39 26.33 -4.73
C LEU A 137 -0.81 25.18 -5.66
N ASP A 138 -0.83 23.96 -5.15
CA ASP A 138 -1.28 22.79 -5.89
C ASP A 138 -2.41 22.10 -5.13
N PHE A 139 -3.47 21.72 -5.86
CA PHE A 139 -4.58 20.93 -5.38
C PHE A 139 -4.66 19.67 -6.22
N GLY A 140 -4.87 18.55 -5.56
CA GLY A 140 -5.03 17.25 -6.21
C GLY A 140 -6.15 16.43 -5.58
N LEU A 141 -6.73 15.57 -6.38
CA LEU A 141 -7.68 14.55 -5.95
C LEU A 141 -7.30 13.24 -6.62
N GLU A 142 -7.11 12.20 -5.81
CA GLU A 142 -6.86 10.86 -6.29
C GLU A 142 -8.00 9.93 -5.86
N TYR A 143 -8.40 9.04 -6.75
CA TYR A 143 -9.38 8.00 -6.50
C TYR A 143 -8.79 6.64 -6.82
N LEU A 144 -8.67 5.80 -5.77
CA LEU A 144 -8.18 4.44 -5.88
C LEU A 144 -9.34 3.45 -5.85
N ILE A 145 -9.35 2.54 -6.79
CA ILE A 145 -10.33 1.46 -6.90
C ILE A 145 -9.57 0.14 -6.72
N GLY A 146 -9.73 -0.48 -5.55
CA GLY A 146 -9.24 -1.82 -5.29
C GLY A 146 -10.21 -2.86 -5.87
N ASN A 147 -9.67 -3.83 -6.59
CA ASN A 147 -10.47 -4.95 -7.09
C ASN A 147 -11.07 -5.73 -5.93
N GLU A 148 -12.30 -6.20 -6.08
CA GLU A 148 -12.89 -7.12 -5.13
C GLU A 148 -12.09 -8.43 -5.08
N ARG A 149 -11.91 -8.94 -3.87
CA ARG A 149 -11.21 -10.19 -3.59
C ARG A 149 -12.06 -11.02 -2.65
N THR A 150 -12.37 -12.24 -3.05
CA THR A 150 -13.19 -13.16 -2.25
C THR A 150 -12.32 -14.32 -1.76
N ALA A 151 -12.15 -14.41 -0.45
CA ALA A 151 -11.56 -15.55 0.23
C ALA A 151 -12.68 -16.44 0.77
N TRP A 152 -12.72 -17.70 0.38
CA TRP A 152 -13.73 -18.67 0.79
C TRP A 152 -13.24 -19.55 1.94
N ASP A 153 -14.15 -19.94 2.83
CA ASP A 153 -13.94 -21.05 3.74
C ASP A 153 -14.69 -22.29 3.15
N PRO A 154 -14.04 -23.44 2.87
CA PRO A 154 -12.68 -23.80 3.22
C PRO A 154 -11.71 -23.70 2.04
N MET A 155 -10.93 -22.65 1.91
CA MET A 155 -9.71 -22.72 1.13
C MET A 155 -8.64 -23.42 1.96
N PRO A 156 -8.12 -24.59 1.57
CA PRO A 156 -7.07 -25.25 2.33
C PRO A 156 -5.69 -24.62 2.10
N PRO A 157 -4.86 -24.56 3.14
CA PRO A 157 -5.18 -24.15 4.49
C PRO A 157 -5.14 -22.64 4.58
N ILE A 158 -6.18 -22.02 5.10
CA ILE A 158 -6.15 -20.60 5.42
C ILE A 158 -5.03 -20.40 6.46
N SER A 159 -4.07 -19.53 6.17
CA SER A 159 -3.03 -19.13 7.14
C SER A 159 -3.69 -18.58 8.40
N PRO A 160 -3.12 -18.84 9.60
CA PRO A 160 -3.60 -18.25 10.81
C PRO A 160 -3.75 -16.72 10.68
N GLY A 161 -4.95 -16.21 10.95
CA GLY A 161 -5.27 -14.79 10.82
C GLY A 161 -5.77 -14.35 9.44
N ALA A 162 -5.86 -15.25 8.44
CA ALA A 162 -6.67 -15.01 7.26
C ALA A 162 -8.17 -15.05 7.62
N MET A 163 -8.97 -14.29 6.91
CA MET A 163 -10.40 -14.16 7.17
C MET A 163 -11.18 -14.43 5.89
N ALA A 164 -12.16 -15.36 5.98
CA ALA A 164 -13.09 -15.59 4.88
C ALA A 164 -14.02 -14.37 4.68
N GLY A 165 -14.31 -14.06 3.44
CA GLY A 165 -15.19 -12.95 3.09
C GLY A 165 -14.89 -12.34 1.72
N THR A 166 -15.71 -11.39 1.31
CA THR A 166 -15.48 -10.57 0.13
C THR A 166 -15.03 -9.18 0.57
N TYR A 167 -13.90 -8.75 0.05
CA TYR A 167 -13.25 -7.49 0.40
C TYR A 167 -13.17 -6.58 -0.81
N GLY A 168 -13.62 -5.37 -0.65
CA GLY A 168 -13.48 -4.30 -1.62
C GLY A 168 -12.96 -3.04 -0.94
N MET A 169 -12.20 -2.23 -1.66
CA MET A 169 -11.65 -1.00 -1.12
C MET A 169 -11.75 0.12 -2.16
N LYS A 170 -12.24 1.28 -1.72
CA LYS A 170 -12.24 2.53 -2.50
C LYS A 170 -11.70 3.63 -1.62
N ILE A 171 -10.74 4.39 -2.11
CA ILE A 171 -10.07 5.43 -1.35
C ILE A 171 -10.09 6.73 -2.14
N VAL A 172 -10.42 7.83 -1.47
CA VAL A 172 -10.35 9.19 -2.01
C VAL A 172 -9.29 9.94 -1.24
N VAL A 173 -8.30 10.52 -1.92
CA VAL A 173 -7.18 11.23 -1.31
C VAL A 173 -7.13 12.66 -1.85
N PRO A 174 -7.69 13.65 -1.13
CA PRO A 174 -7.45 15.06 -1.43
C PRO A 174 -6.02 15.44 -1.01
N THR A 175 -5.36 16.25 -1.82
CA THR A 175 -4.00 16.72 -1.57
C THR A 175 -3.91 18.23 -1.76
N VAL A 176 -3.20 18.91 -0.87
CA VAL A 176 -2.86 20.31 -0.99
C VAL A 176 -1.36 20.47 -0.77
N SER A 177 -0.70 21.22 -1.64
CA SER A 177 0.72 21.55 -1.49
C SER A 177 0.91 23.06 -1.64
N VAL A 178 1.81 23.61 -0.83
CA VAL A 178 2.20 25.01 -0.86
C VAL A 178 3.72 25.06 -0.93
N SER A 179 4.26 25.73 -1.94
CA SER A 179 5.69 25.93 -2.11
C SER A 179 5.99 27.42 -2.26
N TYR A 180 7.06 27.87 -1.63
CA TYR A 180 7.53 29.26 -1.74
C TYR A 180 8.98 29.26 -2.23
N LYS A 181 9.26 30.15 -3.19
CA LYS A 181 10.60 30.33 -3.75
C LYS A 181 11.22 31.57 -3.12
N PHE A 182 12.37 31.43 -2.46
CA PHE A 182 13.16 32.50 -1.89
C PHE A 182 14.08 33.15 -2.91
#